data_4c3f5bcc791c401fea517b63726b873d
#
_entry.id   4c3f5bcc791c401fea517b63726b873d
#
_cell.length_a   1.000
_cell.length_b   1.000
_cell.length_c   1.000
_cell.angle_alpha   90.00
_cell.angle_beta   90.00
_cell.angle_gamma   90.00
#
_symmetry.space_group_name_H-M   'P 1'
#
loop_
_entity.id
_entity.type
_entity.pdbx_description
1 polymer ?
#
loop_
_entity_poly.entity_id
_entity_poly.type
_entity_poly.pdbx_seq_one_letter_code
_entity_poly.pdbx_strand_id
1 'polypeptide(L)'
;MVERDHRPGVAHFYSSEPLLSPGALVLGEDAAHHARVRRLAVGAPVTVRDGGGTMASGTLVRMAKQHLDVVIESPRCPSPLPPVHLLVPVADKERMLLLAEKATELGVTTWRPVLWRRSKSVAGR
;
A
#
# COMPACT_ATOMS: atom_id res chain seq x y z
N MET A 1 -13.63 15.58 0.49
CA MET A 1 -12.35 15.79 1.18
C MET A 1 -11.68 14.44 1.33
N VAL A 2 -10.52 14.27 0.73
CA VAL A 2 -9.77 13.01 0.81
C VAL A 2 -9.05 13.00 2.15
N GLU A 3 -9.55 12.19 3.07
CA GLU A 3 -8.88 11.98 4.33
C GLU A 3 -7.64 11.08 4.10
N ARG A 4 -6.51 11.73 3.89
CA ARG A 4 -5.23 11.05 3.96
C ARG A 4 -4.91 10.87 5.44
N ASP A 5 -5.23 9.71 5.99
CA ASP A 5 -4.80 9.37 7.34
C ASP A 5 -3.30 9.03 7.32
N HIS A 6 -2.53 10.00 6.91
CA HIS A 6 -1.10 9.95 7.00
C HIS A 6 -0.66 10.75 8.23
N ARG A 7 -0.89 10.15 9.39
CA ARG A 7 -0.32 10.67 10.62
C ARG A 7 1.18 10.38 10.59
N PRO A 8 2.03 11.42 10.57
CA PRO A 8 3.47 11.20 10.64
C PRO A 8 3.82 10.36 11.87
N GLY A 9 4.52 9.27 11.68
CA GLY A 9 4.98 8.43 12.76
C GLY A 9 4.16 7.18 13.06
N VAL A 10 2.95 7.02 12.47
CA VAL A 10 2.17 5.79 12.61
C VAL A 10 2.70 4.71 11.67
N ALA A 11 2.95 3.51 12.19
CA ALA A 11 3.39 2.39 11.39
C ALA A 11 2.22 1.79 10.61
N HIS A 12 2.49 1.45 9.34
CA HIS A 12 1.53 0.81 8.45
C HIS A 12 1.90 -0.64 8.24
N PHE A 13 0.89 -1.51 8.35
CA PHE A 13 1.02 -2.94 8.12
C PHE A 13 0.02 -3.42 7.09
N TYR A 14 0.32 -4.55 6.49
CA TYR A 14 -0.54 -5.21 5.52
C TYR A 14 -1.06 -6.52 6.11
N SER A 15 -2.36 -6.77 5.93
CA SER A 15 -3.01 -8.03 6.25
C SER A 15 -3.30 -8.80 4.97
N SER A 16 -2.92 -10.07 4.92
CA SER A 16 -3.29 -10.97 3.83
C SER A 16 -4.77 -11.40 3.91
N GLU A 17 -5.38 -11.25 5.08
CA GLU A 17 -6.78 -11.55 5.31
C GLU A 17 -7.63 -10.28 5.24
N PRO A 18 -8.87 -10.37 4.72
CA PRO A 18 -9.77 -9.22 4.71
C PRO A 18 -10.07 -8.70 6.13
N LEU A 19 -10.09 -7.38 6.26
CA LEU A 19 -10.50 -6.73 7.51
C LEU A 19 -12.01 -6.62 7.54
N LEU A 20 -12.67 -7.49 8.32
CA LEU A 20 -14.13 -7.60 8.36
C LEU A 20 -14.77 -6.99 9.60
N SER A 21 -14.08 -7.04 10.72
CA SER A 21 -14.64 -6.61 12.01
C SER A 21 -13.54 -6.08 12.94
N PRO A 22 -13.91 -5.24 13.93
CA PRO A 22 -12.95 -4.81 14.94
C PRO A 22 -12.56 -5.99 15.85
N GLY A 23 -11.40 -5.86 16.47
CA GLY A 23 -10.90 -6.83 17.45
C GLY A 23 -9.46 -7.26 17.20
N ALA A 24 -9.14 -8.42 17.77
CA ALA A 24 -7.78 -8.96 17.67
C ALA A 24 -7.46 -9.44 16.26
N LEU A 25 -6.25 -9.11 15.81
CA LEU A 25 -5.73 -9.50 14.50
C LEU A 25 -4.27 -9.94 14.68
N VAL A 26 -3.93 -11.07 14.08
CA VAL A 26 -2.57 -11.58 14.06
C VAL A 26 -1.95 -11.33 12.68
N LEU A 27 -0.84 -10.62 12.65
CA LEU A 27 -0.06 -10.37 11.44
C LEU A 27 1.18 -11.27 11.44
N GLY A 28 1.66 -11.63 10.28
CA GLY A 28 2.72 -12.60 10.10
C GLY A 28 4.13 -12.08 10.38
N GLU A 29 5.11 -12.89 9.97
CA GLU A 29 6.54 -12.64 10.25
C GLU A 29 7.06 -11.32 9.66
N ASP A 30 6.61 -10.96 8.46
CA ASP A 30 7.02 -9.70 7.82
C ASP A 30 6.62 -8.48 8.65
N ALA A 31 5.41 -8.51 9.20
CA ALA A 31 4.93 -7.46 10.10
C ALA A 31 5.73 -7.42 11.40
N ALA A 32 6.03 -8.58 11.97
CA ALA A 32 6.86 -8.67 13.18
C ALA A 32 8.28 -8.13 12.94
N HIS A 33 8.88 -8.47 11.81
CA HIS A 33 10.18 -7.95 11.40
C HIS A 33 10.15 -6.42 11.22
N HIS A 34 9.17 -5.93 10.50
CA HIS A 34 8.99 -4.49 10.28
C HIS A 34 8.81 -3.71 11.59
N ALA A 35 8.02 -4.25 12.52
CA ALA A 35 7.83 -3.65 13.84
C ALA A 35 9.15 -3.58 14.64
N ARG A 36 9.98 -4.63 14.57
CA ARG A 36 11.30 -4.64 15.22
C ARG A 36 12.26 -3.61 14.62
N VAL A 37 12.33 -3.57 13.31
CA VAL A 37 13.17 -2.59 12.59
C VAL A 37 12.79 -1.16 12.95
N ARG A 38 11.51 -0.88 13.06
CA ARG A 38 11.00 0.42 13.45
C ARG A 38 11.02 0.66 14.97
N ARG A 39 11.45 -0.31 15.75
CA ARG A 39 11.52 -0.24 17.21
C ARG A 39 10.20 0.16 17.87
N LEU A 40 9.10 -0.41 17.36
CA LEU A 40 7.78 -0.16 17.94
C LEU A 40 7.67 -0.81 19.32
N ALA A 41 6.89 -0.20 20.19
CA ALA A 41 6.60 -0.71 21.52
C ALA A 41 5.12 -1.12 21.62
N VAL A 42 4.81 -2.02 22.56
CA VAL A 42 3.42 -2.33 22.91
C VAL A 42 2.70 -1.04 23.30
N GLY A 43 1.48 -0.87 22.77
CA GLY A 43 0.70 0.37 22.90
C GLY A 43 0.89 1.35 21.75
N ALA A 44 1.82 1.11 20.84
CA ALA A 44 2.03 1.97 19.69
C ALA A 44 0.81 1.97 18.75
N PRO A 45 0.41 3.13 18.22
CA PRO A 45 -0.64 3.21 17.22
C PRO A 45 -0.16 2.61 15.89
N VAL A 46 -1.04 1.88 15.23
CA VAL A 46 -0.76 1.25 13.93
C VAL A 46 -1.94 1.46 12.98
N THR A 47 -1.68 1.33 11.70
CA THR A 47 -2.71 1.27 10.66
C THR A 47 -2.52 -0.05 9.89
N VAL A 48 -3.61 -0.77 9.67
CA VAL A 48 -3.60 -2.02 8.92
C VAL A 48 -4.43 -1.85 7.66
N ARG A 49 -3.95 -2.38 6.54
CA ARG A 49 -4.62 -2.40 5.23
C ARG A 49 -4.67 -3.82 4.71
N ASP A 50 -5.72 -4.18 3.99
CA ASP A 50 -5.90 -5.53 3.46
C ASP A 50 -5.71 -5.66 1.94
N GLY A 51 -5.35 -4.59 1.27
CA GLY A 51 -5.20 -4.62 -0.19
C GLY A 51 -6.52 -4.60 -0.97
N GLY A 52 -7.65 -4.83 -0.32
CA GLY A 52 -8.99 -4.73 -0.93
C GLY A 52 -9.62 -3.34 -0.78
N GLY A 53 -8.85 -2.38 -0.31
CA GLY A 53 -9.32 -1.01 -0.08
C GLY A 53 -9.79 -0.75 1.34
N THR A 54 -9.80 -1.74 2.22
CA THR A 54 -10.19 -1.59 3.61
C THR A 54 -8.99 -1.30 4.49
N MET A 55 -9.17 -0.43 5.45
CA MET A 55 -8.15 -0.09 6.44
C MET A 55 -8.76 0.03 7.83
N ALA A 56 -7.92 -0.14 8.84
CA ALA A 56 -8.31 0.05 10.23
C ALA A 56 -7.16 0.66 11.02
N SER A 57 -7.50 1.55 11.93
CA SER A 57 -6.58 2.00 12.98
C SER A 57 -6.55 0.96 14.09
N GLY A 58 -5.42 0.85 14.74
CA GLY A 58 -5.29 -0.13 15.82
C GLY A 58 -4.15 0.18 16.76
N THR A 59 -3.91 -0.75 17.65
CA THR A 59 -2.88 -0.66 18.68
C THR A 59 -2.08 -1.96 18.72
N LEU A 60 -0.77 -1.86 18.78
CA LEU A 60 0.12 -2.99 18.98
C LEU A 60 -0.04 -3.52 20.41
N VAL A 61 -0.42 -4.79 20.56
CA VAL A 61 -0.64 -5.41 21.89
C VAL A 61 0.43 -6.42 22.25
N ARG A 62 1.03 -7.08 21.27
CA ARG A 62 2.10 -8.05 21.51
C ARG A 62 3.02 -8.16 20.29
N MET A 63 4.28 -8.26 20.55
CA MET A 63 5.31 -8.48 19.52
C MET A 63 6.03 -9.80 19.80
N ALA A 64 5.81 -10.79 18.95
CA ALA A 64 6.47 -12.07 18.98
C ALA A 64 7.51 -12.16 17.85
N LYS A 65 8.29 -13.23 17.84
CA LYS A 65 9.34 -13.41 16.84
C LYS A 65 8.79 -13.57 15.42
N GLN A 66 7.69 -14.29 15.27
CA GLN A 66 7.12 -14.66 13.98
C GLN A 66 5.74 -14.09 13.73
N HIS A 67 5.19 -13.33 14.65
CA HIS A 67 3.90 -12.70 14.49
C HIS A 67 3.77 -11.43 15.33
N LEU A 68 2.81 -10.61 14.96
CA LEU A 68 2.49 -9.34 15.58
C LEU A 68 1.01 -9.34 15.92
N ASP A 69 0.69 -9.17 17.19
CA ASP A 69 -0.72 -9.07 17.63
C ASP A 69 -1.12 -7.61 17.74
N VAL A 70 -2.20 -7.27 17.06
CA VAL A 70 -2.77 -5.92 17.09
C VAL A 70 -4.25 -6.02 17.43
N VAL A 71 -4.80 -4.98 18.00
CA VAL A 71 -6.24 -4.79 18.16
C VAL A 71 -6.65 -3.65 17.26
N ILE A 72 -7.56 -3.92 16.33
CA ILE A 72 -8.05 -2.94 15.37
C ILE A 72 -9.42 -2.42 15.75
N GLU A 73 -9.65 -1.16 15.42
CA GLU A 73 -10.95 -0.52 15.48
C GLU A 73 -11.81 -0.93 14.27
N SER A 74 -13.03 -0.43 14.19
CA SER A 74 -13.93 -0.74 13.07
C SER A 74 -13.25 -0.48 11.73
N PRO A 75 -13.15 -1.48 10.86
CA PRO A 75 -12.60 -1.31 9.53
C PRO A 75 -13.42 -0.32 8.71
N ARG A 76 -12.74 0.44 7.88
CA ARG A 76 -13.34 1.42 6.99
C ARG A 76 -12.80 1.28 5.59
N CYS A 77 -13.63 1.58 4.60
CA CYS A 77 -13.22 1.66 3.22
C CYS A 77 -13.19 3.15 2.83
N PRO A 78 -12.03 3.81 2.87
CA PRO A 78 -11.95 5.21 2.50
C PRO A 78 -12.36 5.38 1.04
N SER A 79 -12.97 6.50 0.71
CA SER A 79 -13.34 6.80 -0.67
C SER A 79 -12.13 6.71 -1.58
N PRO A 80 -12.22 5.98 -2.68
CA PRO A 80 -11.12 5.90 -3.62
C PRO A 80 -10.79 7.28 -4.17
N LEU A 81 -9.53 7.50 -4.48
CA LEU A 81 -9.12 8.67 -5.23
C LEU A 81 -9.81 8.66 -6.60
N PRO A 82 -10.06 9.83 -7.20
CA PRO A 82 -10.57 9.88 -8.56
C PRO A 82 -9.70 9.01 -9.49
N PRO A 83 -10.29 8.31 -10.47
CA PRO A 83 -9.51 7.49 -11.37
C PRO A 83 -8.54 8.34 -12.19
N VAL A 84 -7.30 7.86 -12.32
CA VAL A 84 -6.27 8.49 -13.13
C VAL A 84 -5.91 7.55 -14.26
N HIS A 85 -6.03 8.03 -15.47
CA HIS A 85 -5.70 7.30 -16.69
C HIS A 85 -4.56 8.01 -17.39
N LEU A 86 -3.46 7.32 -17.61
CA LEU A 86 -2.27 7.89 -18.26
C LEU A 86 -2.14 7.39 -19.70
N LEU A 87 -1.88 8.30 -20.60
CA LEU A 87 -1.38 8.01 -21.94
C LEU A 87 0.10 8.38 -21.98
N VAL A 88 0.95 7.43 -22.25
CA VAL A 88 2.39 7.59 -22.08
C VAL A 88 3.12 7.27 -23.39
N PRO A 89 4.03 8.15 -23.85
CA PRO A 89 4.83 7.80 -25.02
C PRO A 89 5.71 6.59 -24.73
N VAL A 90 5.81 5.69 -25.70
CA VAL A 90 6.69 4.52 -25.60
C VAL A 90 8.13 4.98 -25.48
N ALA A 91 8.83 4.47 -24.49
CA ALA A 91 10.23 4.75 -24.22
C ALA A 91 11.04 3.43 -24.18
N ASP A 92 12.30 3.49 -23.80
CA ASP A 92 13.11 2.30 -23.60
C ASP A 92 12.55 1.40 -22.47
N LYS A 93 13.00 0.15 -22.44
CA LYS A 93 12.49 -0.84 -21.50
C LYS A 93 12.65 -0.43 -20.03
N GLU A 94 13.78 0.15 -19.65
CA GLU A 94 14.04 0.57 -18.27
C GLU A 94 13.06 1.65 -17.82
N ARG A 95 12.83 2.65 -18.65
CA ARG A 95 11.88 3.73 -18.35
C ARG A 95 10.45 3.23 -18.30
N MET A 96 10.06 2.30 -19.17
CA MET A 96 8.73 1.71 -19.16
C MET A 96 8.49 0.88 -17.90
N LEU A 97 9.48 0.10 -17.45
CA LEU A 97 9.40 -0.66 -16.21
C LEU A 97 9.32 0.25 -14.97
N LEU A 98 10.14 1.29 -14.93
CA LEU A 98 10.10 2.28 -13.86
C LEU A 98 8.75 2.99 -13.80
N LEU A 99 8.21 3.36 -14.95
CA LEU A 99 6.88 3.98 -15.02
C LEU A 99 5.79 3.07 -14.50
N ALA A 100 5.79 1.78 -14.90
CA ALA A 100 4.83 0.81 -14.43
C ALA A 100 4.87 0.64 -12.91
N GLU A 101 6.08 0.55 -12.34
CA GLU A 101 6.29 0.48 -10.90
C GLU A 101 5.74 1.72 -10.19
N LYS A 102 6.14 2.90 -10.62
CA LYS A 102 5.72 4.16 -9.97
C LYS A 102 4.24 4.46 -10.16
N ALA A 103 3.69 4.19 -11.32
CA ALA A 103 2.25 4.34 -11.57
C ALA A 103 1.44 3.42 -10.65
N THR A 104 1.89 2.19 -10.45
CA THR A 104 1.25 1.23 -9.54
C THR A 104 1.33 1.71 -8.09
N GLU A 105 2.50 2.15 -7.64
CA GLU A 105 2.69 2.69 -6.27
C GLU A 105 1.81 3.90 -5.99
N LEU A 106 1.62 4.77 -6.98
CA LEU A 106 0.80 5.99 -6.86
C LEU A 106 -0.69 5.74 -7.05
N GLY A 107 -1.10 4.51 -7.35
CA GLY A 107 -2.51 4.16 -7.50
C GLY A 107 -3.14 4.64 -8.81
N VAL A 108 -2.37 4.74 -9.88
CA VAL A 108 -2.90 5.03 -11.22
C VAL A 108 -3.84 3.90 -11.64
N THR A 109 -5.03 4.28 -12.11
CA THR A 109 -6.09 3.31 -12.46
C THR A 109 -5.72 2.50 -13.70
N THR A 110 -5.29 3.19 -14.74
CA THR A 110 -4.77 2.57 -15.96
C THR A 110 -3.66 3.41 -16.53
N TRP A 111 -2.75 2.76 -17.22
CA TRP A 111 -1.81 3.47 -18.07
C TRP A 111 -1.69 2.73 -19.39
N ARG A 112 -1.53 3.49 -20.45
CA ARG A 112 -1.50 2.94 -21.81
C ARG A 112 -0.31 3.54 -22.57
N PRO A 113 0.63 2.70 -22.99
CA PRO A 113 1.69 3.17 -23.88
C PRO A 113 1.12 3.51 -25.26
N VAL A 114 1.56 4.61 -25.81
CA VAL A 114 1.14 5.07 -27.14
C VAL A 114 2.33 5.46 -27.97
N LEU A 115 2.26 5.22 -29.27
CA LEU A 115 3.23 5.69 -30.23
C LEU A 115 2.77 7.06 -30.74
N TRP A 116 3.52 8.09 -30.40
CA TRP A 116 3.29 9.42 -30.94
C TRP A 116 3.90 9.56 -32.34
N ARG A 117 3.36 10.42 -33.12
CA ARG A 117 3.84 10.67 -34.49
C ARG A 117 5.37 10.91 -34.57
N ARG A 118 5.94 11.51 -33.54
CA ARG A 118 7.38 11.80 -33.44
C ARG A 118 8.13 10.91 -32.47
N SER A 119 7.51 9.81 -32.01
CA SER A 119 8.21 8.84 -31.16
C SER A 119 9.27 8.11 -31.96
N LYS A 120 10.44 7.91 -31.32
CA LYS A 120 11.44 7.00 -31.89
C LYS A 120 10.87 5.59 -31.93
N SER A 121 11.08 4.89 -33.04
CA SER A 121 10.70 3.48 -33.14
C SER A 121 11.48 2.67 -32.11
N VAL A 122 10.74 1.93 -31.27
CA VAL A 122 11.32 0.97 -30.30
C VAL A 122 11.16 -0.45 -30.81
N ALA A 123 10.72 -0.60 -32.05
CA ALA A 123 10.50 -1.90 -32.66
C ALA A 123 11.82 -2.68 -32.75
N GLY A 124 11.86 -3.87 -32.17
CA GLY A 124 12.92 -4.83 -32.36
C GLY A 124 14.16 -4.69 -31.49
N ARG A 125 14.07 -4.06 -30.33
CA ARG A 125 15.22 -4.01 -29.42
C ARG A 125 14.92 -4.58 -28.05
#